data_16447220fc332135c29ac1956e3d3471
#
_entry.id   16447220fc332135c29ac1956e3d3471
#
_cell.length_a   1.000
_cell.length_b   1.000
_cell.length_c   1.000
_cell.angle_alpha   90.00
_cell.angle_beta   90.00
_cell.angle_gamma   90.00
#
_symmetry.space_group_name_H-M   'P 1'
#
loop_
_entity.id
_entity.type
_entity.pdbx_description
1 polymer ?
#
loop_
_entity_poly.entity_id
_entity_poly.type
_entity_poly.pdbx_seq_one_letter_code
_entity_poly.pdbx_strand_id
1 'polypeptide(L)'
;CALAVLLLVVSEGIEGCGKTTQLRWLAGRLGRGVAVTREPGGTAIGTAVRQVLLDPQSRGMTPMAELLLYFADRAQNVAEIVRPALAEGRVVLCDRHVESSLAYQGYGRGLSLEAIRDLALLATGGLRPDLIVLVDVPVEVGLARVGRRGAQDRLEAEVREFHLRVRAGYEALLAQEPSRWMRLDGTAPPAVVSEAL
;
A
#
# COMPACT_ATOMS: atom_id res chain seq x y z
N CYS A 1 -16.76 -22.42 19.59
CA CYS A 1 -16.53 -21.71 18.33
C CYS A 1 -15.63 -20.53 18.61
N ALA A 2 -14.36 -20.60 18.27
CA ALA A 2 -13.53 -19.41 18.18
C ALA A 2 -14.13 -18.54 17.07
N LEU A 3 -14.51 -17.31 17.37
CA LEU A 3 -14.81 -16.32 16.32
C LEU A 3 -13.55 -16.20 15.46
N ALA A 4 -13.63 -16.64 14.22
CA ALA A 4 -12.57 -16.39 13.25
C ALA A 4 -12.51 -14.86 13.07
N VAL A 5 -11.47 -14.24 13.57
CA VAL A 5 -11.24 -12.82 13.37
C VAL A 5 -10.76 -12.67 11.93
N LEU A 6 -11.68 -12.29 11.04
CA LEU A 6 -11.36 -11.90 9.68
C LEU A 6 -10.59 -10.56 9.79
N LEU A 7 -9.29 -10.58 9.60
CA LEU A 7 -8.47 -9.39 9.79
C LEU A 7 -7.62 -9.13 8.55
N LEU A 8 -7.93 -8.02 7.86
CA LEU A 8 -7.11 -7.44 6.80
C LEU A 8 -6.34 -6.24 7.35
N VAL A 9 -5.03 -6.40 7.51
CA VAL A 9 -4.11 -5.34 7.91
C VAL A 9 -3.33 -4.86 6.69
N VAL A 10 -3.33 -3.57 6.45
CA VAL A 10 -2.64 -2.96 5.32
C VAL A 10 -1.53 -2.04 5.81
N SER A 11 -0.35 -2.14 5.22
CA SER A 11 0.77 -1.24 5.49
C SER A 11 0.87 -0.19 4.40
N GLU A 12 0.87 1.09 4.78
CA GLU A 12 0.88 2.26 3.91
C GLU A 12 2.02 3.23 4.23
N GLY A 13 2.29 4.14 3.32
CA GLY A 13 3.30 5.19 3.45
C GLY A 13 4.10 5.39 2.15
N ILE A 14 4.91 6.44 2.10
CA ILE A 14 5.72 6.79 0.92
C ILE A 14 6.86 5.79 0.69
N GLU A 15 7.59 5.95 -0.41
CA GLU A 15 8.77 5.15 -0.74
C GLU A 15 9.85 5.32 0.34
N GLY A 16 10.61 4.25 0.63
CA GLY A 16 11.70 4.27 1.61
C GLY A 16 11.28 4.38 3.08
N CYS A 17 9.97 4.43 3.41
CA CYS A 17 9.51 4.56 4.80
C CYS A 17 9.76 3.29 5.66
N GLY A 18 9.95 2.10 5.05
CA GLY A 18 10.24 0.87 5.77
C GLY A 18 9.08 -0.13 5.88
N LYS A 19 7.94 0.11 5.22
CA LYS A 19 6.74 -0.78 5.20
C LYS A 19 7.06 -2.26 5.11
N THR A 20 7.77 -2.65 4.06
CA THR A 20 8.09 -4.05 3.79
C THR A 20 8.90 -4.71 4.91
N THR A 21 9.77 -3.96 5.59
CA THR A 21 10.53 -4.44 6.74
C THR A 21 9.61 -4.74 7.91
N GLN A 22 8.70 -3.83 8.23
CA GLN A 22 7.75 -3.97 9.33
C GLN A 22 6.74 -5.09 9.07
N LEU A 23 6.24 -5.17 7.84
CA LEU A 23 5.28 -6.20 7.44
C LEU A 23 5.90 -7.61 7.52
N ARG A 24 7.17 -7.77 7.11
CA ARG A 24 7.90 -9.04 7.25
C ARG A 24 8.11 -9.43 8.71
N TRP A 25 8.46 -8.46 9.55
CA TRP A 25 8.63 -8.70 10.98
C TRP A 25 7.31 -9.15 11.62
N LEU A 26 6.21 -8.45 11.34
CA LEU A 26 4.88 -8.82 11.84
C LEU A 26 4.45 -10.21 11.37
N ALA A 27 4.67 -10.52 10.09
CA ALA A 27 4.38 -11.86 9.54
C ALA A 27 5.16 -12.96 10.29
N GLY A 28 6.43 -12.72 10.60
CA GLY A 28 7.26 -13.63 11.38
C GLY A 28 6.73 -13.84 12.80
N ARG A 29 6.20 -12.81 13.44
CA ARG A 29 5.61 -12.87 14.80
C ARG A 29 4.29 -13.61 14.83
N LEU A 30 3.45 -13.42 13.82
CA LEU A 30 2.12 -14.06 13.71
C LEU A 30 2.20 -15.52 13.23
N GLY A 31 3.28 -15.91 12.59
CA GLY A 31 3.55 -17.31 12.20
C GLY A 31 2.66 -17.82 11.06
N ARG A 32 2.28 -19.11 11.11
CA ARG A 32 1.63 -19.83 9.98
C ARG A 32 0.18 -19.40 9.68
N GLY A 33 -0.47 -18.72 10.58
CA GLY A 33 -1.86 -18.25 10.42
C GLY A 33 -2.03 -17.00 9.55
N VAL A 34 -0.96 -16.56 8.85
CA VAL A 34 -0.92 -15.32 8.10
C VAL A 34 -0.77 -15.56 6.61
N ALA A 35 -1.52 -14.83 5.80
CA ALA A 35 -1.27 -14.64 4.39
C ALA A 35 -0.61 -13.27 4.16
N VAL A 36 0.48 -13.24 3.40
CA VAL A 36 1.18 -11.99 3.07
C VAL A 36 1.06 -11.74 1.59
N THR A 37 0.62 -10.55 1.22
CA THR A 37 0.51 -10.11 -0.17
C THR A 37 0.95 -8.66 -0.32
N ARG A 38 0.92 -8.12 -1.55
CA ARG A 38 1.25 -6.73 -1.87
C ARG A 38 0.52 -6.25 -3.11
N GLU A 39 0.34 -4.97 -3.22
CA GLU A 39 -0.19 -4.30 -4.41
C GLU A 39 0.74 -3.16 -4.88
N PRO A 40 1.17 -3.17 -6.14
CA PRO A 40 0.95 -4.21 -7.14
C PRO A 40 1.91 -5.40 -7.00
N GLY A 41 1.49 -6.57 -7.53
CA GLY A 41 2.39 -7.71 -7.75
C GLY A 41 2.26 -8.85 -6.74
N GLY A 42 1.11 -9.04 -6.10
CA GLY A 42 0.81 -10.16 -5.22
C GLY A 42 0.56 -11.48 -5.95
N THR A 43 0.10 -11.42 -7.19
CA THR A 43 -0.24 -12.58 -8.04
C THR A 43 0.66 -12.65 -9.28
N ALA A 44 0.56 -13.72 -10.06
CA ALA A 44 1.28 -13.84 -11.32
C ALA A 44 0.89 -12.73 -12.32
N ILE A 45 -0.43 -12.48 -12.46
CA ILE A 45 -0.96 -11.38 -13.28
C ILE A 45 -0.53 -10.03 -12.71
N GLY A 46 -0.65 -9.85 -11.39
CA GLY A 46 -0.22 -8.64 -10.71
C GLY A 46 1.27 -8.35 -10.89
N THR A 47 2.12 -9.38 -10.96
CA THR A 47 3.55 -9.21 -11.23
C THR A 47 3.78 -8.64 -12.64
N ALA A 48 3.04 -9.08 -13.65
CA ALA A 48 3.11 -8.51 -14.99
C ALA A 48 2.63 -7.06 -15.02
N VAL A 49 1.52 -6.76 -14.35
CA VAL A 49 1.01 -5.38 -14.20
C VAL A 49 2.05 -4.50 -13.49
N ARG A 50 2.67 -4.99 -12.42
CA ARG A 50 3.73 -4.28 -11.69
C ARG A 50 4.92 -3.93 -12.59
N GLN A 51 5.34 -4.84 -13.47
CA GLN A 51 6.42 -4.57 -14.42
C GLN A 51 6.08 -3.35 -15.30
N VAL A 52 4.87 -3.30 -15.87
CA VAL A 52 4.42 -2.16 -16.67
C VAL A 52 4.36 -0.86 -15.85
N LEU A 53 3.79 -0.92 -14.64
CA LEU A 53 3.60 0.24 -13.77
C LEU A 53 4.92 0.89 -13.33
N LEU A 54 5.92 0.07 -13.03
CA LEU A 54 7.18 0.54 -12.43
C LEU A 54 8.32 0.71 -13.45
N ASP A 55 8.14 0.27 -14.70
CA ASP A 55 9.15 0.41 -15.76
C ASP A 55 9.44 1.89 -16.01
N PRO A 56 10.71 2.33 -15.90
CA PRO A 56 11.13 3.68 -16.29
C PRO A 56 10.78 4.05 -17.74
N GLN A 57 10.62 3.07 -18.65
CA GLN A 57 10.19 3.32 -20.02
C GLN A 57 8.71 3.70 -20.14
N SER A 58 7.90 3.41 -19.13
CA SER A 58 6.48 3.76 -19.06
C SER A 58 6.21 5.22 -18.61
N ARG A 59 7.17 6.14 -18.76
CA ARG A 59 7.04 7.56 -18.35
C ARG A 59 5.88 8.31 -19.00
N GLY A 60 5.45 7.88 -20.20
CA GLY A 60 4.30 8.45 -20.91
C GLY A 60 2.94 7.97 -20.45
N MET A 61 2.88 7.12 -19.40
CA MET A 61 1.62 6.60 -18.88
C MET A 61 0.74 7.74 -18.31
N THR A 62 -0.49 7.83 -18.80
CA THR A 62 -1.43 8.83 -18.29
C THR A 62 -1.87 8.48 -16.86
N PRO A 63 -2.24 9.47 -16.02
CA PRO A 63 -2.72 9.20 -14.67
C PRO A 63 -3.90 8.22 -14.60
N MET A 64 -4.81 8.27 -15.58
CA MET A 64 -5.95 7.35 -15.62
C MET A 64 -5.53 5.92 -15.98
N ALA A 65 -4.61 5.72 -16.93
CA ALA A 65 -4.08 4.40 -17.26
C ALA A 65 -3.33 3.80 -16.05
N GLU A 66 -2.52 4.61 -15.35
CA GLU A 66 -1.86 4.24 -14.10
C GLU A 66 -2.88 3.74 -13.06
N LEU A 67 -3.93 4.51 -12.81
CA LEU A 67 -5.00 4.16 -11.88
C LEU A 67 -5.67 2.84 -12.24
N LEU A 68 -6.07 2.66 -13.50
CA LEU A 68 -6.76 1.46 -13.96
C LEU A 68 -5.88 0.20 -13.84
N LEU A 69 -4.57 0.31 -14.08
CA LEU A 69 -3.64 -0.79 -13.90
C LEU A 69 -3.50 -1.17 -12.42
N TYR A 70 -3.43 -0.19 -11.49
CA TYR A 70 -3.46 -0.48 -10.06
C TYR A 70 -4.74 -1.19 -9.64
N PHE A 71 -5.88 -0.80 -10.19
CA PHE A 71 -7.15 -1.46 -9.85
C PHE A 71 -7.30 -2.82 -10.51
N ALA A 72 -6.72 -3.07 -11.68
CA ALA A 72 -6.67 -4.40 -12.28
C ALA A 72 -5.85 -5.37 -11.43
N ASP A 73 -4.65 -4.95 -10.97
CA ASP A 73 -3.85 -5.72 -10.01
C ASP A 73 -4.61 -6.00 -8.72
N ARG A 74 -5.22 -4.99 -8.12
CA ARG A 74 -5.99 -5.08 -6.87
C ARG A 74 -7.14 -6.07 -6.98
N ALA A 75 -7.94 -5.99 -8.06
CA ALA A 75 -9.05 -6.90 -8.27
C ALA A 75 -8.58 -8.36 -8.32
N GLN A 76 -7.46 -8.63 -9.01
CA GLN A 76 -6.84 -9.94 -9.06
C GLN A 76 -6.34 -10.40 -7.69
N ASN A 77 -5.61 -9.53 -6.96
CA ASN A 77 -5.07 -9.83 -5.63
C ASN A 77 -6.19 -10.13 -4.62
N VAL A 78 -7.25 -9.33 -4.62
CA VAL A 78 -8.41 -9.54 -3.74
C VAL A 78 -9.10 -10.87 -4.03
N ALA A 79 -9.31 -11.21 -5.29
CA ALA A 79 -10.00 -12.44 -5.68
C ALA A 79 -9.15 -13.69 -5.43
N GLU A 80 -7.86 -13.64 -5.72
CA GLU A 80 -6.98 -14.83 -5.73
C GLU A 80 -6.34 -15.09 -4.37
N ILE A 81 -6.04 -14.04 -3.57
CA ILE A 81 -5.28 -14.15 -2.32
C ILE A 81 -6.09 -13.70 -1.11
N VAL A 82 -6.59 -12.44 -1.13
CA VAL A 82 -7.12 -11.84 0.10
C VAL A 82 -8.41 -12.54 0.55
N ARG A 83 -9.41 -12.64 -0.34
CA ARG A 83 -10.71 -13.27 0.00
C ARG A 83 -10.59 -14.74 0.38
N PRO A 84 -9.82 -15.59 -0.35
CA PRO A 84 -9.63 -16.98 0.06
C PRO A 84 -8.96 -17.10 1.43
N ALA A 85 -7.90 -16.32 1.69
CA ALA A 85 -7.21 -16.37 2.98
C ALA A 85 -8.12 -15.94 4.15
N LEU A 86 -8.91 -14.87 3.97
CA LEU A 86 -9.90 -14.46 4.96
C LEU A 86 -10.96 -15.55 5.18
N ALA A 87 -11.46 -16.18 4.11
CA ALA A 87 -12.44 -17.27 4.23
C ALA A 87 -11.89 -18.50 4.98
N GLU A 88 -10.57 -18.71 4.93
CA GLU A 88 -9.85 -19.72 5.72
C GLU A 88 -9.62 -19.29 7.18
N GLY A 89 -10.07 -18.10 7.58
CA GLY A 89 -9.86 -17.55 8.93
C GLY A 89 -8.43 -17.09 9.19
N ARG A 90 -7.66 -16.80 8.15
CA ARG A 90 -6.28 -16.31 8.24
C ARG A 90 -6.26 -14.79 8.33
N VAL A 91 -5.30 -14.27 9.07
CA VAL A 91 -4.95 -12.84 9.00
C VAL A 91 -4.29 -12.56 7.66
N VAL A 92 -4.68 -11.47 7.00
CA VAL A 92 -4.04 -11.01 5.75
C VAL A 92 -3.24 -9.76 6.03
N LEU A 93 -1.96 -9.77 5.69
CA LEU A 93 -1.07 -8.61 5.69
C LEU A 93 -0.81 -8.19 4.24
N CYS A 94 -1.20 -6.96 3.89
CA CYS A 94 -1.04 -6.45 2.54
C CYS A 94 -0.12 -5.20 2.53
N ASP A 95 0.93 -5.22 1.69
CA ASP A 95 1.75 -4.04 1.42
C ASP A 95 1.06 -3.20 0.36
N ARG A 96 0.39 -2.13 0.78
CA ARG A 96 -0.47 -1.21 0.03
C ARG A 96 -1.86 -1.79 -0.32
N HIS A 97 -2.85 -0.88 -0.39
CA HIS A 97 -4.21 -1.17 -0.84
C HIS A 97 -4.86 0.08 -1.46
N VAL A 98 -6.16 0.29 -1.28
CA VAL A 98 -6.93 1.43 -1.84
C VAL A 98 -6.35 2.78 -1.42
N GLU A 99 -5.90 2.89 -0.19
CA GLU A 99 -5.33 4.11 0.40
C GLU A 99 -4.11 4.60 -0.38
N SER A 100 -3.28 3.69 -0.90
CA SER A 100 -2.21 4.05 -1.83
C SER A 100 -2.73 4.73 -3.09
N SER A 101 -3.81 4.23 -3.71
CA SER A 101 -4.38 4.85 -4.91
C SER A 101 -4.99 6.23 -4.62
N LEU A 102 -5.64 6.40 -3.47
CA LEU A 102 -6.13 7.70 -3.03
C LEU A 102 -4.97 8.69 -2.81
N ALA A 103 -3.87 8.26 -2.17
CA ALA A 103 -2.72 9.12 -1.93
C ALA A 103 -1.94 9.44 -3.22
N TYR A 104 -1.63 8.43 -4.05
CA TYR A 104 -0.80 8.59 -5.24
C TYR A 104 -1.56 9.15 -6.44
N GLN A 105 -2.64 8.48 -6.86
CA GLN A 105 -3.40 8.90 -8.04
C GLN A 105 -4.38 10.03 -7.72
N GLY A 106 -4.93 10.05 -6.51
CA GLY A 106 -5.79 11.14 -6.03
C GLY A 106 -4.97 12.40 -5.71
N TYR A 107 -4.33 12.44 -4.56
CA TYR A 107 -3.58 13.62 -4.11
C TYR A 107 -2.33 13.89 -4.96
N GLY A 108 -1.57 12.87 -5.32
CA GLY A 108 -0.34 12.98 -6.10
C GLY A 108 -0.58 13.42 -7.55
N ARG A 109 -1.47 12.74 -8.28
CA ARG A 109 -1.81 13.00 -9.70
C ARG A 109 -2.98 13.95 -9.91
N GLY A 110 -3.78 14.24 -8.88
CA GLY A 110 -4.93 15.15 -8.96
C GLY A 110 -6.19 14.53 -9.55
N LEU A 111 -6.33 13.19 -9.54
CA LEU A 111 -7.56 12.53 -9.98
C LEU A 111 -8.65 12.64 -8.90
N SER A 112 -9.93 12.55 -9.32
CA SER A 112 -11.06 12.59 -8.42
C SER A 112 -11.02 11.47 -7.38
N LEU A 113 -11.04 11.85 -6.10
CA LEU A 113 -11.09 10.89 -4.99
C LEU A 113 -12.39 10.08 -4.99
N GLU A 114 -13.50 10.66 -5.46
CA GLU A 114 -14.77 9.98 -5.60
C GLU A 114 -14.68 8.88 -6.65
N ALA A 115 -14.19 9.19 -7.86
CA ALA A 115 -13.99 8.19 -8.91
C ALA A 115 -13.04 7.05 -8.46
N ILE A 116 -12.00 7.35 -7.67
CA ILE A 116 -11.11 6.34 -7.11
C ILE A 116 -11.86 5.44 -6.11
N ARG A 117 -12.74 6.00 -5.27
CA ARG A 117 -13.57 5.22 -4.34
C ARG A 117 -14.57 4.33 -5.05
N ASP A 118 -15.18 4.80 -6.14
CA ASP A 118 -16.11 4.01 -6.96
C ASP A 118 -15.38 2.82 -7.63
N LEU A 119 -14.22 3.07 -8.20
CA LEU A 119 -13.35 2.00 -8.72
C LEU A 119 -12.91 1.02 -7.63
N ALA A 120 -12.62 1.50 -6.42
CA ALA A 120 -12.28 0.66 -5.30
C ALA A 120 -13.43 -0.27 -4.91
N LEU A 121 -14.67 0.27 -4.85
CA LEU A 121 -15.87 -0.52 -4.58
C LEU A 121 -16.03 -1.65 -5.60
N LEU A 122 -15.87 -1.35 -6.88
CA LEU A 122 -15.98 -2.32 -7.98
C LEU A 122 -14.87 -3.39 -7.89
N ALA A 123 -13.62 -2.96 -7.75
CA ALA A 123 -12.45 -3.86 -7.80
C ALA A 123 -12.33 -4.76 -6.56
N THR A 124 -12.75 -4.27 -5.38
CA THR A 124 -12.64 -5.02 -4.13
C THR A 124 -13.94 -5.69 -3.72
N GLY A 125 -15.08 -5.36 -4.39
CA GLY A 125 -16.40 -5.76 -3.94
C GLY A 125 -16.72 -5.26 -2.53
N GLY A 126 -16.30 -4.03 -2.22
CA GLY A 126 -16.51 -3.36 -0.94
C GLY A 126 -15.61 -3.86 0.21
N LEU A 127 -14.62 -4.71 -0.05
CA LEU A 127 -13.66 -5.11 0.98
C LEU A 127 -12.84 -3.90 1.43
N ARG A 128 -12.77 -3.71 2.75
CA ARG A 128 -12.01 -2.63 3.39
C ARG A 128 -11.04 -3.22 4.42
N PRO A 129 -9.85 -2.64 4.59
CA PRO A 129 -8.95 -3.03 5.68
C PRO A 129 -9.59 -2.78 7.05
N ASP A 130 -9.33 -3.67 8.00
CA ASP A 130 -9.71 -3.47 9.41
C ASP A 130 -8.73 -2.53 10.11
N LEU A 131 -7.45 -2.62 9.75
CA LEU A 131 -6.39 -1.76 10.27
C LEU A 131 -5.46 -1.31 9.14
N ILE A 132 -5.15 -0.02 9.12
CA ILE A 132 -4.18 0.58 8.20
C ILE A 132 -3.00 1.10 9.03
N VAL A 133 -1.82 0.55 8.77
CA VAL A 133 -0.58 0.95 9.44
C VAL A 133 0.18 1.91 8.55
N LEU A 134 0.17 3.20 8.90
CA LEU A 134 0.94 4.23 8.22
C LEU A 134 2.35 4.30 8.82
N VAL A 135 3.34 3.85 8.05
CA VAL A 135 4.75 4.10 8.39
C VAL A 135 5.12 5.46 7.82
N ASP A 136 5.12 6.48 8.66
CA ASP A 136 5.36 7.86 8.24
C ASP A 136 6.82 8.26 8.38
N VAL A 137 7.33 8.93 7.34
CA VAL A 137 8.66 9.57 7.34
C VAL A 137 8.58 10.89 6.58
N PRO A 138 9.43 11.88 6.89
CA PRO A 138 9.65 13.01 6.01
C PRO A 138 10.06 12.56 4.61
N VAL A 139 9.59 13.27 3.58
CA VAL A 139 9.84 12.91 2.17
C VAL A 139 11.34 12.80 1.89
N GLU A 140 12.13 13.70 2.45
CA GLU A 140 13.59 13.73 2.29
C GLU A 140 14.26 12.45 2.82
N VAL A 141 13.76 11.94 3.95
CA VAL A 141 14.25 10.69 4.54
C VAL A 141 13.91 9.50 3.64
N GLY A 142 12.68 9.44 3.16
CA GLY A 142 12.23 8.40 2.24
C GLY A 142 13.05 8.36 0.95
N LEU A 143 13.16 9.50 0.27
CA LEU A 143 13.92 9.64 -0.98
C LEU A 143 15.42 9.34 -0.79
N ALA A 144 16.03 9.79 0.30
CA ALA A 144 17.42 9.46 0.61
C ALA A 144 17.64 7.95 0.80
N ARG A 145 16.69 7.24 1.42
CA ARG A 145 16.75 5.77 1.57
C ARG A 145 16.59 5.05 0.24
N VAL A 146 15.70 5.54 -0.65
CA VAL A 146 15.52 5.03 -2.02
C VAL A 146 16.81 5.19 -2.82
N GLY A 147 17.38 6.39 -2.84
CA GLY A 147 18.62 6.69 -3.59
C GLY A 147 19.82 5.80 -3.21
N ARG A 148 19.87 5.30 -1.96
CA ARG A 148 20.93 4.37 -1.52
C ARG A 148 20.73 2.93 -2.04
N ARG A 149 19.55 2.57 -2.55
CA ARG A 149 19.25 1.23 -3.08
C ARG A 149 19.63 1.05 -4.56
N GLY A 150 19.97 2.12 -5.27
CA GLY A 150 20.39 2.09 -6.66
C GLY A 150 19.33 2.64 -7.63
N ALA A 151 19.08 1.94 -8.74
CA ALA A 151 18.15 2.40 -9.76
C ALA A 151 16.73 2.60 -9.21
N GLN A 152 16.15 3.78 -9.51
CA GLN A 152 14.81 4.16 -9.11
C GLN A 152 13.79 3.65 -10.12
N ASP A 153 12.64 3.19 -9.64
CA ASP A 153 11.49 2.91 -10.48
C ASP A 153 10.79 4.22 -10.94
N ARG A 154 9.77 4.07 -11.78
CA ARG A 154 9.06 5.22 -12.39
C ARG A 154 8.42 6.14 -11.34
N LEU A 155 7.88 5.61 -10.25
CA LEU A 155 7.27 6.42 -9.18
C LEU A 155 8.32 7.02 -8.25
N GLU A 156 9.37 6.27 -7.94
CA GLU A 156 10.49 6.76 -7.12
C GLU A 156 11.24 7.91 -7.81
N ALA A 157 11.22 7.96 -9.15
CA ALA A 157 11.84 9.01 -9.97
C ALA A 157 10.98 10.27 -10.13
N GLU A 158 9.79 10.33 -9.53
CA GLU A 158 8.94 11.53 -9.55
C GLU A 158 9.59 12.70 -8.78
N VAL A 159 9.17 13.90 -9.14
CA VAL A 159 9.66 15.12 -8.48
C VAL A 159 9.24 15.17 -7.01
N ARG A 160 10.03 15.86 -6.20
CA ARG A 160 9.83 15.99 -4.74
C ARG A 160 8.41 16.45 -4.39
N GLU A 161 7.86 17.39 -5.14
CA GLU A 161 6.52 17.97 -4.96
C GLU A 161 5.41 16.91 -5.10
N PHE A 162 5.61 15.90 -5.95
CA PHE A 162 4.70 14.76 -6.04
C PHE A 162 4.66 13.97 -4.72
N HIS A 163 5.83 13.61 -4.19
CA HIS A 163 5.93 12.87 -2.92
C HIS A 163 5.38 13.66 -1.73
N LEU A 164 5.52 15.00 -1.74
CA LEU A 164 4.92 15.86 -0.72
C LEU A 164 3.38 15.80 -0.77
N ARG A 165 2.79 15.86 -1.99
CA ARG A 165 1.33 15.71 -2.15
C ARG A 165 0.85 14.31 -1.72
N VAL A 166 1.59 13.26 -2.05
CA VAL A 166 1.27 11.89 -1.63
C VAL A 166 1.27 11.77 -0.11
N ARG A 167 2.30 12.28 0.57
CA ARG A 167 2.38 12.27 2.03
C ARG A 167 1.24 13.06 2.66
N ALA A 168 0.96 14.27 2.16
CA ALA A 168 -0.19 15.06 2.60
C ALA A 168 -1.53 14.32 2.39
N GLY A 169 -1.64 13.53 1.31
CA GLY A 169 -2.78 12.66 1.05
C GLY A 169 -2.97 11.60 2.14
N TYR A 170 -1.91 10.93 2.57
CA TYR A 170 -1.98 9.99 3.69
C TYR A 170 -2.41 10.65 4.99
N GLU A 171 -1.89 11.84 5.31
CA GLU A 171 -2.31 12.60 6.48
C GLU A 171 -3.82 12.96 6.43
N ALA A 172 -4.30 13.39 5.27
CA ALA A 172 -5.71 13.72 5.07
C ALA A 172 -6.62 12.49 5.22
N LEU A 173 -6.19 11.33 4.69
CA LEU A 173 -6.93 10.07 4.82
C LEU A 173 -6.99 9.59 6.27
N LEU A 174 -5.87 9.65 7.00
CA LEU A 174 -5.81 9.32 8.41
C LEU A 174 -6.73 10.23 9.23
N ALA A 175 -6.74 11.53 8.95
CA ALA A 175 -7.61 12.48 9.66
C ALA A 175 -9.11 12.23 9.43
N GLN A 176 -9.50 11.65 8.29
CA GLN A 176 -10.90 11.32 7.98
C GLN A 176 -11.43 10.13 8.79
N GLU A 177 -10.61 9.11 9.05
CA GLU A 177 -11.01 7.87 9.76
C GLU A 177 -9.97 7.42 10.80
N PRO A 178 -9.62 8.24 11.80
CA PRO A 178 -8.46 7.98 12.68
C PRO A 178 -8.56 6.65 13.45
N SER A 179 -9.76 6.15 13.70
CA SER A 179 -9.97 4.87 14.41
C SER A 179 -9.50 3.63 13.63
N ARG A 180 -9.30 3.74 12.31
CA ARG A 180 -8.82 2.64 11.47
C ARG A 180 -7.33 2.73 11.17
N TRP A 181 -6.67 3.79 11.61
CA TRP A 181 -5.27 4.04 11.31
C TRP A 181 -4.40 3.94 12.56
N MET A 182 -3.26 3.29 12.39
CA MET A 182 -2.14 3.32 13.33
C MET A 182 -0.97 4.03 12.65
N ARG A 183 -0.46 5.10 13.24
CA ARG A 183 0.71 5.81 12.73
C ARG A 183 1.97 5.34 13.47
N LEU A 184 3.00 4.99 12.72
CA LEU A 184 4.33 4.63 13.21
C LEU A 184 5.35 5.65 12.71
N ASP A 185 6.27 6.06 13.59
CA ASP A 185 7.40 6.88 13.23
C ASP A 185 8.48 6.03 12.52
N GLY A 186 8.45 6.05 11.19
CA GLY A 186 9.42 5.33 10.36
C GLY A 186 10.84 5.93 10.37
N THR A 187 11.08 7.05 11.08
CA THR A 187 12.43 7.61 11.27
C THR A 187 13.22 6.86 12.35
N ALA A 188 12.53 6.26 13.30
CA ALA A 188 13.12 5.48 14.37
C ALA A 188 13.85 4.22 13.83
N PRO A 189 14.78 3.64 14.63
CA PRO A 189 15.41 2.37 14.27
C PRO A 189 14.38 1.27 13.99
N PRO A 190 14.60 0.39 12.99
CA PRO A 190 13.61 -0.62 12.59
C PRO A 190 13.09 -1.49 13.74
N ALA A 191 13.92 -1.84 14.71
CA ALA A 191 13.52 -2.62 15.88
C ALA A 191 12.50 -1.87 16.76
N VAL A 192 12.73 -0.56 16.98
CA VAL A 192 11.82 0.29 17.77
C VAL A 192 10.45 0.43 17.07
N VAL A 193 10.46 0.62 15.73
CA VAL A 193 9.22 0.65 14.95
C VAL A 193 8.48 -0.69 15.03
N SER A 194 9.22 -1.79 15.00
CA SER A 194 8.64 -3.14 15.10
C SER A 194 8.00 -3.41 16.47
N GLU A 195 8.58 -2.91 17.55
CA GLU A 195 8.04 -3.08 18.91
C GLU A 195 6.76 -2.26 19.14
N ALA A 196 6.55 -1.20 18.37
CA ALA A 196 5.35 -0.37 18.42
C ALA A 196 4.19 -0.94 17.57
N LEU A 197 4.45 -1.98 16.74
CA LEU A 197 3.51 -2.66 15.88
C LEU A 197 2.90 -3.90 16.57
#